data_3347ef229dbfcd43c01bf9f753f21ad4
#
_entry.id   3347ef229dbfcd43c01bf9f753f21ad4
#
_cell.length_a   1.000
_cell.length_b   1.000
_cell.length_c   1.000
_cell.angle_alpha   90.00
_cell.angle_beta   90.00
_cell.angle_gamma   90.00
#
_symmetry.space_group_name_H-M   'P 1'
#
loop_
_entity.id
_entity.type
_entity.pdbx_description
1 polymer ?
#
loop_
_entity_poly.entity_id
_entity_poly.type
_entity_poly.pdbx_seq_one_letter_code
_entity_poly.pdbx_strand_id
1 'polypeptide(L)'
;YSDIVVAILSTILIIYGGRPFYQGAVDEFKQKKPGMMALVSLGLSVSYLYSIYAVIITYVTGEHVMDFFFEFASLLLIMLLGHWIEMKAIGEAGDAQAELAKLVPKDAHVVLEDDSIETRPVADLKVGDLIRVQAGENVPADGIIERGESRLNEALLTGESKAVKKGPGDEVIGGSTNGEGVLYIKVNETGDQSFISQVQNLISQAQSQPSRAENIAQKVAGWLFYIAVIVALIAFVVWMIIGDIPTAVIFTITTLVIACPHALGLAIPLVTARSTSLGASRGLLVKDRQALEIAQDADVMILDKTGTLTTGEFKVLDVKLLNDKYTKEEIIALLAGIEGGSSHPIAQSIISFAEQQDIRPASFDSIDVISGSGVEGKAGGHRYQLISQKAYGRNLDMDIPKGATLSVLVENDDAIGAVALGDELKPTSKELIKALKKNNIRPIMATGDNEKAAQGAAADLGIEYRSNQSPQDKYELVKTLKDEGKKVIMVGDGVNDAPSLALADVGIAIGAGTQVALDSADVILTQSDPGDIESFIELAHKTTRKMKQNLFWGAGYNFIAIPLAAGILAPIGITLSPALGAILMSVSTVIVAINAMLLRLDP
;
A
#
# COMPACT_ATOMS: atom_id res chain seq x y z
N TYR A 1 7.23 52.26 -32.28
CA TYR A 1 8.26 51.20 -32.47
C TYR A 1 8.29 50.25 -31.28
N SER A 2 8.02 50.69 -30.03
CA SER A 2 8.03 49.85 -28.84
C SER A 2 6.97 48.72 -28.93
N ASP A 3 5.77 49.04 -29.37
CA ASP A 3 4.62 48.13 -29.41
C ASP A 3 4.83 47.02 -30.44
N ILE A 4 5.52 47.33 -31.56
CA ILE A 4 5.87 46.32 -32.58
C ILE A 4 6.90 45.33 -32.00
N VAL A 5 7.90 45.83 -31.26
CA VAL A 5 8.89 44.96 -30.60
C VAL A 5 8.22 44.06 -29.57
N VAL A 6 7.33 44.61 -28.75
CA VAL A 6 6.55 43.83 -27.77
C VAL A 6 5.69 42.78 -28.46
N ALA A 7 5.03 43.12 -29.55
CA ALA A 7 4.23 42.17 -30.34
C ALA A 7 5.08 40.99 -30.90
N ILE A 8 6.28 41.29 -31.42
CA ILE A 8 7.22 40.28 -31.92
C ILE A 8 7.69 39.37 -30.78
N LEU A 9 8.11 39.96 -29.65
CA LEU A 9 8.54 39.17 -28.49
C LEU A 9 7.40 38.29 -27.92
N SER A 10 6.20 38.83 -27.86
CA SER A 10 5.00 38.08 -27.43
C SER A 10 4.64 36.96 -28.40
N THR A 11 4.87 37.15 -29.71
CA THR A 11 4.71 36.11 -30.71
C THR A 11 5.70 34.95 -30.50
N ILE A 12 6.94 35.29 -30.22
CA ILE A 12 7.97 34.28 -29.88
C ILE A 12 7.57 33.55 -28.60
N LEU A 13 7.12 34.29 -27.61
CA LEU A 13 6.75 33.76 -26.31
C LEU A 13 5.55 32.78 -26.40
N ILE A 14 4.52 33.09 -27.21
CA ILE A 14 3.36 32.19 -27.37
C ILE A 14 3.74 30.91 -28.12
N ILE A 15 4.61 31.01 -29.13
CA ILE A 15 5.03 29.86 -29.93
C ILE A 15 5.85 28.87 -29.09
N TYR A 16 6.82 29.38 -28.32
CA TYR A 16 7.70 28.51 -27.51
C TYR A 16 7.13 28.22 -26.12
N GLY A 17 6.74 29.24 -25.38
CA GLY A 17 6.22 29.10 -24.02
C GLY A 17 4.78 28.57 -23.97
N GLY A 18 3.95 28.92 -24.94
CA GLY A 18 2.55 28.46 -25.02
C GLY A 18 2.40 27.00 -25.48
N ARG A 19 3.43 26.42 -26.10
CA ARG A 19 3.36 25.08 -26.70
C ARG A 19 2.81 23.99 -25.79
N PRO A 20 3.21 23.84 -24.52
CA PRO A 20 2.68 22.81 -23.63
C PRO A 20 1.15 22.94 -23.45
N PHE A 21 0.66 24.16 -23.30
CA PHE A 21 -0.76 24.43 -23.07
C PHE A 21 -1.61 24.14 -24.31
N TYR A 22 -1.16 24.58 -25.50
CA TYR A 22 -1.87 24.32 -26.75
C TYR A 22 -1.87 22.84 -27.14
N GLN A 23 -0.77 22.12 -26.92
CA GLN A 23 -0.72 20.67 -27.14
C GLN A 23 -1.64 19.96 -26.17
N GLY A 24 -1.61 20.27 -24.88
CA GLY A 24 -2.52 19.73 -23.90
C GLY A 24 -3.99 20.03 -24.20
N ALA A 25 -4.30 21.24 -24.64
CA ALA A 25 -5.67 21.61 -25.05
C ALA A 25 -6.18 20.76 -26.22
N VAL A 26 -5.35 20.54 -27.23
CA VAL A 26 -5.70 19.66 -28.36
C VAL A 26 -5.99 18.24 -27.90
N ASP A 27 -5.19 17.72 -26.97
CA ASP A 27 -5.39 16.37 -26.43
C ASP A 27 -6.64 16.28 -25.56
N GLU A 28 -6.95 17.29 -24.74
CA GLU A 28 -8.20 17.39 -23.98
C GLU A 28 -9.44 17.39 -24.91
N PHE A 29 -9.39 18.16 -26.01
CA PHE A 29 -10.47 18.17 -26.99
C PHE A 29 -10.62 16.85 -27.77
N LYS A 30 -9.52 16.21 -28.15
CA LYS A 30 -9.55 14.87 -28.77
C LYS A 30 -10.19 13.84 -27.87
N GLN A 31 -9.93 13.91 -26.57
CA GLN A 31 -10.53 13.04 -25.57
C GLN A 31 -11.96 13.44 -25.19
N LYS A 32 -12.49 14.53 -25.74
CA LYS A 32 -13.80 15.11 -25.40
C LYS A 32 -13.94 15.44 -23.90
N LYS A 33 -12.83 15.81 -23.27
CA LYS A 33 -12.75 16.18 -21.85
C LYS A 33 -12.00 17.51 -21.71
N PRO A 34 -12.58 18.64 -22.16
CA PRO A 34 -11.94 19.93 -22.02
C PRO A 34 -11.76 20.26 -20.54
N GLY A 35 -10.62 20.86 -20.20
CA GLY A 35 -10.25 21.14 -18.82
C GLY A 35 -9.27 22.30 -18.71
N MET A 36 -8.21 22.11 -17.95
CA MET A 36 -7.22 23.13 -17.61
C MET A 36 -6.48 23.69 -18.83
N MET A 37 -5.93 22.81 -19.67
CA MET A 37 -5.11 23.23 -20.80
C MET A 37 -5.94 24.01 -21.84
N ALA A 38 -7.20 23.60 -22.04
CA ALA A 38 -8.13 24.29 -22.91
C ALA A 38 -8.47 25.70 -22.39
N LEU A 39 -8.72 25.88 -21.09
CA LEU A 39 -9.01 27.20 -20.49
C LEU A 39 -7.81 28.14 -20.55
N VAL A 40 -6.61 27.66 -20.20
CA VAL A 40 -5.39 28.45 -20.27
C VAL A 40 -5.12 28.88 -21.72
N SER A 41 -5.20 27.96 -22.66
CA SER A 41 -4.99 28.24 -24.09
C SER A 41 -6.00 29.26 -24.61
N LEU A 42 -7.26 29.18 -24.18
CA LEU A 42 -8.29 30.14 -24.55
C LEU A 42 -7.97 31.53 -23.99
N GLY A 43 -7.62 31.64 -22.71
CA GLY A 43 -7.22 32.91 -22.08
C GLY A 43 -5.99 33.54 -22.72
N LEU A 44 -4.96 32.75 -23.01
CA LEU A 44 -3.76 33.19 -23.74
C LEU A 44 -4.10 33.67 -25.15
N SER A 45 -4.96 32.94 -25.88
CA SER A 45 -5.35 33.28 -27.23
C SER A 45 -6.13 34.60 -27.27
N VAL A 46 -7.12 34.76 -26.38
CA VAL A 46 -7.93 35.99 -26.30
C VAL A 46 -7.04 37.19 -25.98
N SER A 47 -6.17 37.09 -25.00
CA SER A 47 -5.23 38.14 -24.58
C SER A 47 -4.28 38.53 -25.72
N TYR A 48 -3.69 37.55 -26.38
CA TYR A 48 -2.73 37.77 -27.46
C TYR A 48 -3.39 38.37 -28.71
N LEU A 49 -4.48 37.77 -29.18
CA LEU A 49 -5.20 38.22 -30.40
C LEU A 49 -5.75 39.64 -30.24
N TYR A 50 -6.34 39.94 -29.07
CA TYR A 50 -6.76 41.30 -28.78
C TYR A 50 -5.61 42.29 -28.75
N SER A 51 -4.47 41.95 -28.17
CA SER A 51 -3.30 42.83 -28.12
C SER A 51 -2.72 43.10 -29.52
N ILE A 52 -2.68 42.10 -30.38
CA ILE A 52 -2.33 42.29 -31.80
C ILE A 52 -3.32 43.23 -32.50
N TYR A 53 -4.63 43.03 -32.28
CA TYR A 53 -5.65 43.93 -32.78
C TYR A 53 -5.43 45.38 -32.30
N ALA A 54 -5.19 45.59 -31.02
CA ALA A 54 -4.94 46.89 -30.42
C ALA A 54 -3.72 47.59 -31.05
N VAL A 55 -2.63 46.87 -31.28
CA VAL A 55 -1.44 47.42 -31.96
C VAL A 55 -1.72 47.82 -33.41
N ILE A 56 -2.44 46.98 -34.15
CA ILE A 56 -2.82 47.27 -35.54
C ILE A 56 -3.71 48.51 -35.62
N ILE A 57 -4.73 48.63 -34.77
CA ILE A 57 -5.62 49.78 -34.75
C ILE A 57 -4.88 51.03 -34.34
N THR A 58 -4.05 51.00 -33.31
CA THR A 58 -3.21 52.13 -32.88
C THR A 58 -2.33 52.61 -34.03
N TYR A 59 -1.76 51.70 -34.83
CA TYR A 59 -0.91 52.08 -35.96
C TYR A 59 -1.69 52.65 -37.13
N VAL A 60 -2.91 52.12 -37.41
CA VAL A 60 -3.74 52.57 -38.55
C VAL A 60 -4.47 53.86 -38.25
N THR A 61 -5.01 54.01 -37.03
CA THR A 61 -5.85 55.18 -36.68
C THR A 61 -5.05 56.30 -36.01
N GLY A 62 -3.89 56.01 -35.47
CA GLY A 62 -3.10 56.94 -34.65
C GLY A 62 -3.65 57.16 -33.25
N GLU A 63 -4.78 56.53 -32.89
CA GLU A 63 -5.33 56.57 -31.54
C GLU A 63 -4.80 55.38 -30.72
N HIS A 64 -4.32 55.66 -29.51
CA HIS A 64 -3.75 54.61 -28.65
C HIS A 64 -4.89 53.71 -28.11
N VAL A 65 -4.89 52.46 -28.52
CA VAL A 65 -5.77 51.40 -27.97
C VAL A 65 -4.97 50.58 -26.97
N MET A 66 -5.52 50.40 -25.78
CA MET A 66 -4.88 49.62 -24.72
C MET A 66 -4.66 48.17 -25.17
N ASP A 67 -3.44 47.67 -25.05
CA ASP A 67 -3.09 46.27 -25.28
C ASP A 67 -2.95 45.50 -23.94
N PHE A 68 -2.91 44.18 -24.01
CA PHE A 68 -2.76 43.28 -22.87
C PHE A 68 -1.55 42.34 -23.01
N PHE A 69 -0.48 42.79 -23.65
CA PHE A 69 0.72 41.98 -23.76
C PHE A 69 1.40 41.72 -22.41
N PHE A 70 1.30 42.68 -21.47
CA PHE A 70 1.81 42.47 -20.12
C PHE A 70 1.05 41.38 -19.38
N GLU A 71 -0.29 41.41 -19.44
CA GLU A 71 -1.16 40.39 -18.86
C GLU A 71 -0.93 39.04 -19.52
N PHE A 72 -0.82 38.98 -20.84
CA PHE A 72 -0.47 37.78 -21.58
C PHE A 72 0.86 37.19 -21.13
N ALA A 73 1.93 38.00 -21.09
CA ALA A 73 3.27 37.54 -20.74
C ALA A 73 3.33 37.07 -19.26
N SER A 74 2.78 37.88 -18.35
CA SER A 74 2.74 37.52 -16.92
C SER A 74 1.90 36.25 -16.66
N LEU A 75 0.75 36.14 -17.32
CA LEU A 75 -0.07 34.93 -17.25
C LEU A 75 0.73 33.70 -17.71
N LEU A 76 1.32 33.77 -18.90
CA LEU A 76 2.08 32.65 -19.45
C LEU A 76 3.25 32.23 -18.56
N LEU A 77 4.02 33.21 -18.03
CA LEU A 77 5.15 32.93 -17.14
C LEU A 77 4.70 32.29 -15.82
N ILE A 78 3.62 32.79 -15.21
CA ILE A 78 3.07 32.22 -13.96
C ILE A 78 2.56 30.81 -14.21
N MET A 79 1.90 30.59 -15.33
CA MET A 79 1.39 29.27 -15.71
C MET A 79 2.50 28.27 -15.99
N LEU A 80 3.58 28.69 -16.66
CA LEU A 80 4.76 27.84 -16.87
C LEU A 80 5.44 27.49 -15.54
N LEU A 81 5.55 28.45 -14.62
CA LEU A 81 6.09 28.19 -13.28
C LEU A 81 5.21 27.22 -12.50
N GLY A 82 3.88 27.42 -12.54
CA GLY A 82 2.93 26.51 -11.90
C GLY A 82 3.03 25.09 -12.46
N HIS A 83 3.07 24.95 -13.77
CA HIS A 83 3.24 23.65 -14.44
C HIS A 83 4.58 22.98 -14.12
N TRP A 84 5.67 23.76 -14.03
CA TRP A 84 6.97 23.24 -13.61
C TRP A 84 6.95 22.73 -12.16
N ILE A 85 6.32 23.48 -11.23
CA ILE A 85 6.14 23.05 -9.83
C ILE A 85 5.32 21.75 -9.78
N GLU A 86 4.24 21.67 -10.55
CA GLU A 86 3.39 20.47 -10.67
C GLU A 86 4.20 19.25 -11.12
N MET A 87 4.92 19.35 -12.23
CA MET A 87 5.74 18.27 -12.77
C MET A 87 6.84 17.83 -11.80
N LYS A 88 7.47 18.78 -11.10
CA LYS A 88 8.47 18.49 -10.08
C LYS A 88 7.85 17.75 -8.88
N ALA A 89 6.68 18.20 -8.40
CA ALA A 89 6.00 17.58 -7.27
C ALA A 89 5.54 16.15 -7.60
N ILE A 90 5.04 15.90 -8.81
CA ILE A 90 4.69 14.55 -9.28
C ILE A 90 5.94 13.66 -9.36
N GLY A 91 7.06 14.18 -9.89
CA GLY A 91 8.32 13.46 -9.96
C GLY A 91 8.84 13.05 -8.57
N GLU A 92 8.88 13.97 -7.63
CA GLU A 92 9.33 13.70 -6.25
C GLU A 92 8.40 12.73 -5.50
N ALA A 93 7.10 12.73 -5.78
CA ALA A 93 6.15 11.81 -5.15
C ALA A 93 6.24 10.38 -5.70
N GLY A 94 6.74 10.21 -6.93
CA GLY A 94 6.89 8.91 -7.61
C GLY A 94 8.19 8.16 -7.30
N ASP A 95 9.05 8.68 -6.43
CA ASP A 95 10.45 8.22 -6.25
C ASP A 95 10.60 6.88 -5.50
N ALA A 96 9.51 6.29 -4.98
CA ALA A 96 9.58 4.99 -4.29
C ALA A 96 10.16 3.87 -5.19
N GLN A 97 9.85 3.88 -6.47
CA GLN A 97 10.43 2.93 -7.44
C GLN A 97 11.94 3.13 -7.61
N ALA A 98 12.38 4.39 -7.71
CA ALA A 98 13.79 4.73 -7.86
C ALA A 98 14.59 4.39 -6.58
N GLU A 99 14.01 4.56 -5.39
CA GLU A 99 14.64 4.17 -4.13
C GLU A 99 14.78 2.65 -4.01
N LEU A 100 13.75 1.88 -4.37
CA LEU A 100 13.84 0.41 -4.40
C LEU A 100 14.87 -0.10 -5.41
N ALA A 101 14.98 0.55 -6.59
CA ALA A 101 15.96 0.18 -7.60
C ALA A 101 17.41 0.39 -7.12
N LYS A 102 17.67 1.34 -6.22
CA LYS A 102 18.98 1.59 -5.64
C LYS A 102 19.45 0.50 -4.66
N LEU A 103 18.52 -0.30 -4.13
CA LEU A 103 18.84 -1.37 -3.18
C LEU A 103 19.55 -2.56 -3.85
N VAL A 104 19.28 -2.81 -5.13
CA VAL A 104 19.95 -3.87 -5.89
C VAL A 104 21.31 -3.34 -6.38
N PRO A 105 22.43 -3.99 -6.04
CA PRO A 105 23.73 -3.60 -6.56
C PRO A 105 23.80 -3.84 -8.08
N LYS A 106 24.70 -3.15 -8.75
CA LYS A 106 24.89 -3.31 -10.20
C LYS A 106 25.56 -4.64 -10.54
N ASP A 107 26.48 -5.09 -9.69
CA ASP A 107 27.31 -6.25 -9.89
C ASP A 107 27.16 -7.25 -8.74
N ALA A 108 27.36 -8.53 -9.04
CA ALA A 108 27.33 -9.62 -8.10
C ALA A 108 28.66 -10.40 -8.16
N HIS A 109 29.07 -10.97 -7.05
CA HIS A 109 30.25 -11.84 -6.95
C HIS A 109 29.81 -13.30 -7.07
N VAL A 110 29.91 -13.86 -8.27
CA VAL A 110 29.53 -15.24 -8.56
C VAL A 110 30.70 -16.17 -8.23
N VAL A 111 30.43 -17.23 -7.47
CA VAL A 111 31.38 -18.29 -7.15
C VAL A 111 31.30 -19.37 -8.21
N LEU A 112 32.42 -19.63 -8.90
CA LEU A 112 32.50 -20.66 -9.93
C LEU A 112 32.80 -22.04 -9.31
N GLU A 113 32.71 -23.09 -10.13
CA GLU A 113 32.96 -24.48 -9.70
C GLU A 113 34.39 -24.74 -9.15
N ASP A 114 35.35 -23.88 -9.50
CA ASP A 114 36.74 -23.91 -9.01
C ASP A 114 36.97 -23.02 -7.77
N ASP A 115 35.90 -22.59 -7.09
CA ASP A 115 35.90 -21.64 -5.97
C ASP A 115 36.46 -20.25 -6.32
N SER A 116 36.74 -19.95 -7.58
CA SER A 116 37.12 -18.60 -8.01
C SER A 116 35.88 -17.69 -8.04
N ILE A 117 36.12 -16.36 -7.92
CA ILE A 117 35.07 -15.37 -7.87
C ILE A 117 35.11 -14.52 -9.13
N GLU A 118 34.00 -14.52 -9.85
CA GLU A 118 33.78 -13.68 -11.01
C GLU A 118 32.81 -12.53 -10.65
N THR A 119 33.19 -11.29 -10.98
CA THR A 119 32.25 -10.18 -10.88
C THR A 119 31.41 -10.12 -12.16
N ARG A 120 30.09 -10.24 -11.99
CA ARG A 120 29.13 -10.29 -13.11
C ARG A 120 28.00 -9.27 -12.85
N PRO A 121 27.50 -8.56 -13.89
CA PRO A 121 26.31 -7.74 -13.75
C PRO A 121 25.13 -8.55 -13.20
N VAL A 122 24.36 -7.95 -12.29
CA VAL A 122 23.18 -8.63 -11.69
C VAL A 122 22.16 -9.04 -12.75
N ALA A 123 22.04 -8.26 -13.84
CA ALA A 123 21.16 -8.58 -14.96
C ALA A 123 21.53 -9.90 -15.67
N ASP A 124 22.78 -10.36 -15.55
CA ASP A 124 23.30 -11.58 -16.20
C ASP A 124 23.29 -12.80 -15.27
N LEU A 125 22.79 -12.64 -14.02
CA LEU A 125 22.63 -13.75 -13.09
C LEU A 125 21.58 -14.74 -13.57
N LYS A 126 21.83 -16.02 -13.28
CA LYS A 126 20.93 -17.13 -13.60
C LYS A 126 20.49 -17.84 -12.33
N VAL A 127 19.30 -18.42 -12.40
CA VAL A 127 18.82 -19.33 -11.35
C VAL A 127 19.82 -20.48 -11.20
N GLY A 128 20.25 -20.74 -9.97
CA GLY A 128 21.25 -21.76 -9.64
C GLY A 128 22.66 -21.21 -9.47
N ASP A 129 22.97 -19.97 -9.88
CA ASP A 129 24.27 -19.34 -9.59
C ASP A 129 24.49 -19.23 -8.08
N LEU A 130 25.71 -19.51 -7.64
CA LEU A 130 26.12 -19.29 -6.25
C LEU A 130 26.79 -17.93 -6.14
N ILE A 131 26.25 -17.04 -5.33
CA ILE A 131 26.78 -15.69 -5.12
C ILE A 131 27.33 -15.52 -3.71
N ARG A 132 28.43 -14.77 -3.59
CA ARG A 132 29.01 -14.39 -2.31
C ARG A 132 28.64 -12.95 -1.98
N VAL A 133 28.12 -12.72 -0.78
CA VAL A 133 27.75 -11.41 -0.25
C VAL A 133 28.55 -11.12 1.00
N GLN A 134 29.36 -10.06 0.98
CA GLN A 134 30.19 -9.68 2.12
C GLN A 134 29.41 -8.85 3.14
N ALA A 135 29.98 -8.70 4.33
CA ALA A 135 29.42 -7.82 5.35
C ALA A 135 29.26 -6.38 4.83
N GLY A 136 28.09 -5.79 5.05
CA GLY A 136 27.74 -4.44 4.61
C GLY A 136 27.30 -4.33 3.13
N GLU A 137 27.38 -5.41 2.35
CA GLU A 137 26.89 -5.41 0.96
C GLU A 137 25.39 -5.69 0.89
N ASN A 138 24.76 -5.20 -0.16
CA ASN A 138 23.39 -5.58 -0.48
C ASN A 138 23.36 -6.91 -1.24
N VAL A 139 22.35 -7.72 -0.94
CA VAL A 139 22.09 -8.99 -1.61
C VAL A 139 21.68 -8.72 -3.06
N PRO A 140 22.39 -9.28 -4.07
CA PRO A 140 22.14 -8.96 -5.49
C PRO A 140 20.85 -9.55 -6.06
N ALA A 141 20.41 -10.72 -5.59
CA ALA A 141 19.25 -11.44 -6.10
C ALA A 141 18.60 -12.28 -5.00
N ASP A 142 17.35 -12.67 -5.21
CA ASP A 142 16.62 -13.55 -4.30
C ASP A 142 17.24 -14.96 -4.35
N GLY A 143 17.30 -15.61 -3.17
CA GLY A 143 17.93 -16.93 -3.09
C GLY A 143 17.83 -17.59 -1.73
N ILE A 144 18.53 -18.71 -1.60
CA ILE A 144 18.61 -19.48 -0.36
C ILE A 144 20.06 -19.52 0.10
N ILE A 145 20.29 -19.28 1.40
CA ILE A 145 21.62 -19.35 1.98
C ILE A 145 22.09 -20.81 1.97
N GLU A 146 23.20 -21.08 1.29
CA GLU A 146 23.88 -22.39 1.34
C GLU A 146 24.90 -22.44 2.48
N ARG A 147 25.65 -21.35 2.71
CA ARG A 147 26.71 -21.28 3.72
C ARG A 147 26.76 -19.88 4.34
N GLY A 148 27.06 -19.83 5.62
CA GLY A 148 27.22 -18.61 6.38
C GLY A 148 26.00 -18.27 7.22
N GLU A 149 26.21 -17.44 8.23
CA GLU A 149 25.15 -16.86 9.07
C GLU A 149 25.39 -15.37 9.18
N SER A 150 24.32 -14.59 9.16
CA SER A 150 24.39 -13.14 9.31
C SER A 150 23.06 -12.56 9.79
N ARG A 151 23.09 -11.28 10.12
CA ARG A 151 21.88 -10.49 10.32
C ARG A 151 21.61 -9.67 9.07
N LEU A 152 20.46 -9.88 8.45
CA LEU A 152 20.03 -9.16 7.26
C LEU A 152 19.06 -8.04 7.66
N ASN A 153 19.34 -6.85 7.16
CA ASN A 153 18.43 -5.72 7.28
C ASN A 153 17.52 -5.68 6.05
N GLU A 154 16.27 -6.02 6.25
CA GLU A 154 15.22 -6.04 5.21
C GLU A 154 14.25 -4.84 5.36
N ALA A 155 14.58 -3.86 6.21
CA ALA A 155 13.68 -2.77 6.62
C ALA A 155 13.05 -2.00 5.46
N LEU A 156 13.80 -1.74 4.39
CA LEU A 156 13.30 -1.02 3.21
C LEU A 156 12.42 -1.88 2.30
N LEU A 157 12.46 -3.20 2.47
CA LEU A 157 11.69 -4.16 1.67
C LEU A 157 10.47 -4.69 2.42
N THR A 158 10.66 -5.00 3.71
CA THR A 158 9.64 -5.61 4.56
C THR A 158 9.04 -4.64 5.58
N GLY A 159 9.69 -3.50 5.82
CA GLY A 159 9.31 -2.55 6.87
C GLY A 159 9.79 -2.91 8.27
N GLU A 160 10.41 -4.08 8.46
CA GLU A 160 10.95 -4.49 9.77
C GLU A 160 12.18 -3.66 10.15
N SER A 161 12.10 -2.92 11.26
CA SER A 161 13.20 -2.07 11.72
C SER A 161 14.39 -2.85 12.33
N LYS A 162 14.23 -4.15 12.60
CA LYS A 162 15.27 -4.99 13.20
C LYS A 162 15.85 -5.95 12.18
N ALA A 163 17.20 -6.01 12.15
CA ALA A 163 17.89 -7.00 11.35
C ALA A 163 17.57 -8.43 11.84
N VAL A 164 17.17 -9.30 10.92
CA VAL A 164 16.78 -10.70 11.18
C VAL A 164 18.00 -11.60 11.04
N LYS A 165 18.22 -12.50 12.02
CA LYS A 165 19.26 -13.52 11.90
C LYS A 165 18.83 -14.60 10.92
N LYS A 166 19.66 -14.87 9.89
CA LYS A 166 19.44 -15.89 8.88
C LYS A 166 20.69 -16.76 8.70
N GLY A 167 20.49 -18.03 8.39
CA GLY A 167 21.51 -19.04 8.20
C GLY A 167 21.21 -20.03 7.08
N PRO A 168 21.98 -21.12 6.95
CA PRO A 168 21.80 -22.10 5.87
C PRO A 168 20.37 -22.66 5.80
N GLY A 169 19.78 -22.61 4.62
CA GLY A 169 18.40 -23.02 4.34
C GLY A 169 17.37 -21.90 4.39
N ASP A 170 17.73 -20.72 4.92
CA ASP A 170 16.81 -19.57 4.96
C ASP A 170 16.79 -18.82 3.63
N GLU A 171 15.62 -18.31 3.27
CA GLU A 171 15.42 -17.46 2.09
C GLU A 171 15.92 -16.04 2.37
N VAL A 172 16.49 -15.42 1.34
CA VAL A 172 16.93 -14.03 1.33
C VAL A 172 16.37 -13.29 0.15
N ILE A 173 16.06 -12.02 0.36
CA ILE A 173 15.47 -11.12 -0.64
C ILE A 173 16.57 -10.23 -1.20
N GLY A 174 16.64 -10.11 -2.53
CA GLY A 174 17.52 -9.18 -3.21
C GLY A 174 17.25 -7.74 -2.77
N GLY A 175 18.32 -6.96 -2.52
CA GLY A 175 18.23 -5.63 -1.96
C GLY A 175 18.31 -5.54 -0.43
N SER A 176 18.24 -6.67 0.29
CA SER A 176 18.52 -6.72 1.72
C SER A 176 19.98 -6.35 2.01
N THR A 177 20.25 -5.65 3.08
CA THR A 177 21.64 -5.34 3.48
C THR A 177 22.18 -6.41 4.41
N ASN A 178 23.29 -7.05 4.01
CA ASN A 178 23.99 -8.02 4.82
C ASN A 178 24.73 -7.33 5.98
N GLY A 179 24.59 -7.83 7.20
CA GLY A 179 25.22 -7.27 8.40
C GLY A 179 26.69 -7.68 8.56
N GLU A 180 26.97 -8.66 9.42
CA GLU A 180 28.33 -8.93 9.92
C GLU A 180 29.01 -10.16 9.30
N GLY A 181 28.25 -11.07 8.67
CA GLY A 181 28.76 -12.33 8.14
C GLY A 181 29.02 -12.30 6.64
N VAL A 182 29.71 -13.32 6.13
CA VAL A 182 29.81 -13.59 4.70
C VAL A 182 28.78 -14.66 4.37
N LEU A 183 27.93 -14.39 3.40
CA LEU A 183 26.89 -15.30 2.94
C LEU A 183 27.21 -15.84 1.56
N TYR A 184 26.92 -17.12 1.37
CA TYR A 184 26.90 -17.77 0.07
C TYR A 184 25.45 -18.14 -0.22
N ILE A 185 24.90 -17.53 -1.25
CA ILE A 185 23.48 -17.59 -1.57
C ILE A 185 23.33 -18.24 -2.93
N LYS A 186 22.51 -19.27 -3.02
CA LYS A 186 22.09 -19.87 -4.29
C LYS A 186 20.90 -19.15 -4.83
N VAL A 187 21.06 -18.52 -5.98
CA VAL A 187 20.00 -17.72 -6.65
C VAL A 187 18.84 -18.63 -7.04
N ASN A 188 17.64 -18.30 -6.60
CA ASN A 188 16.41 -19.02 -6.93
C ASN A 188 15.49 -18.22 -7.87
N GLU A 189 15.56 -16.88 -7.88
CA GLU A 189 14.76 -16.01 -8.74
C GLU A 189 15.58 -14.85 -9.28
N THR A 190 15.33 -14.46 -10.53
CA THR A 190 16.04 -13.36 -11.22
C THR A 190 15.11 -12.58 -12.14
N GLY A 191 15.52 -11.37 -12.54
CA GLY A 191 14.79 -10.55 -13.50
C GLY A 191 13.39 -10.16 -12.99
N ASP A 192 12.38 -10.34 -13.83
CA ASP A 192 10.98 -9.95 -13.53
C ASP A 192 10.35 -10.78 -12.40
N GLN A 193 10.92 -11.94 -12.08
CA GLN A 193 10.45 -12.83 -11.01
C GLN A 193 11.01 -12.42 -9.63
N SER A 194 12.03 -11.57 -9.58
CA SER A 194 12.58 -11.10 -8.31
C SER A 194 11.55 -10.29 -7.51
N PHE A 195 11.61 -10.41 -6.19
CA PHE A 195 10.71 -9.70 -5.27
C PHE A 195 10.69 -8.18 -5.53
N ILE A 196 11.85 -7.55 -5.71
CA ILE A 196 11.93 -6.11 -6.01
C ILE A 196 11.24 -5.77 -7.33
N SER A 197 11.44 -6.56 -8.39
CA SER A 197 10.79 -6.34 -9.68
C SER A 197 9.27 -6.46 -9.56
N GLN A 198 8.79 -7.46 -8.82
CA GLN A 198 7.36 -7.62 -8.55
C GLN A 198 6.78 -6.42 -7.77
N VAL A 199 7.47 -5.93 -6.73
CA VAL A 199 7.06 -4.75 -5.97
C VAL A 199 7.04 -3.50 -6.85
N GLN A 200 8.06 -3.29 -7.69
CA GLN A 200 8.11 -2.18 -8.64
C GLN A 200 6.95 -2.23 -9.65
N ASN A 201 6.63 -3.42 -10.16
CA ASN A 201 5.51 -3.62 -11.07
C ASN A 201 4.17 -3.34 -10.39
N LEU A 202 3.97 -3.77 -9.15
CA LEU A 202 2.77 -3.46 -8.37
C LEU A 202 2.60 -1.96 -8.14
N ILE A 203 3.68 -1.27 -7.78
CA ILE A 203 3.67 0.20 -7.61
C ILE A 203 3.32 0.88 -8.93
N SER A 204 3.94 0.45 -10.05
CA SER A 204 3.66 0.98 -11.38
C SER A 204 2.21 0.75 -11.81
N GLN A 205 1.70 -0.45 -11.59
CA GLN A 205 0.32 -0.80 -11.88
C GLN A 205 -0.66 0.05 -11.05
N ALA A 206 -0.39 0.20 -9.76
CA ALA A 206 -1.18 1.06 -8.90
C ALA A 206 -1.17 2.52 -9.38
N GLN A 207 -0.03 3.03 -9.82
CA GLN A 207 0.08 4.40 -10.33
C GLN A 207 -0.61 4.64 -11.67
N SER A 208 -0.84 3.59 -12.46
CA SER A 208 -1.46 3.70 -13.78
C SER A 208 -2.99 3.74 -13.76
N GLN A 209 -3.64 3.27 -12.69
CA GLN A 209 -5.10 3.21 -12.59
C GLN A 209 -5.67 4.48 -11.93
N PRO A 210 -6.69 5.13 -12.54
CA PRO A 210 -7.31 6.30 -11.94
C PRO A 210 -8.16 5.91 -10.73
N SER A 211 -8.02 6.65 -9.63
CA SER A 211 -8.85 6.50 -8.44
C SER A 211 -10.27 7.06 -8.66
N ARG A 212 -11.21 6.73 -7.76
CA ARG A 212 -12.56 7.34 -7.79
C ARG A 212 -12.48 8.85 -7.61
N ALA A 213 -11.62 9.32 -6.71
CA ALA A 213 -11.42 10.75 -6.48
C ALA A 213 -10.83 11.45 -7.71
N GLU A 214 -9.91 10.82 -8.45
CA GLU A 214 -9.42 11.34 -9.74
C GLU A 214 -10.53 11.48 -10.77
N ASN A 215 -11.41 10.48 -10.88
CA ASN A 215 -12.56 10.56 -11.78
C ASN A 215 -13.53 11.68 -11.39
N ILE A 216 -13.75 11.91 -10.09
CA ILE A 216 -14.57 13.04 -9.60
C ILE A 216 -13.87 14.36 -9.92
N ALA A 217 -12.57 14.47 -9.66
CA ALA A 217 -11.79 15.67 -9.97
C ALA A 217 -11.85 16.03 -11.47
N GLN A 218 -11.73 15.04 -12.36
CA GLN A 218 -11.86 15.23 -13.81
C GLN A 218 -13.26 15.71 -14.22
N LYS A 219 -14.32 15.16 -13.60
CA LYS A 219 -15.71 15.63 -13.85
C LYS A 219 -15.88 17.07 -13.39
N VAL A 220 -15.39 17.41 -12.20
CA VAL A 220 -15.45 18.78 -11.67
C VAL A 220 -14.68 19.74 -12.56
N ALA A 221 -13.49 19.37 -13.04
CA ALA A 221 -12.71 20.16 -13.98
C ALA A 221 -13.46 20.43 -15.29
N GLY A 222 -14.13 19.41 -15.84
CA GLY A 222 -14.99 19.56 -17.03
C GLY A 222 -16.18 20.50 -16.80
N TRP A 223 -16.85 20.40 -15.66
CA TRP A 223 -17.93 21.33 -15.30
C TRP A 223 -17.42 22.77 -15.16
N LEU A 224 -16.27 22.97 -14.51
CA LEU A 224 -15.66 24.28 -14.35
C LEU A 224 -15.30 24.90 -15.71
N PHE A 225 -14.86 24.10 -16.68
CA PHE A 225 -14.61 24.58 -18.04
C PHE A 225 -15.86 25.22 -18.66
N TYR A 226 -16.99 24.50 -18.65
CA TYR A 226 -18.25 25.03 -19.24
C TYR A 226 -18.77 26.24 -18.47
N ILE A 227 -18.74 26.20 -17.14
CA ILE A 227 -19.14 27.34 -16.29
C ILE A 227 -18.25 28.54 -16.59
N ALA A 228 -16.94 28.37 -16.69
CA ALA A 228 -16.01 29.45 -17.00
C ALA A 228 -16.29 30.11 -18.34
N VAL A 229 -16.51 29.31 -19.40
CA VAL A 229 -16.79 29.81 -20.73
C VAL A 229 -18.14 30.57 -20.76
N ILE A 230 -19.19 30.03 -20.13
CA ILE A 230 -20.50 30.68 -20.05
C ILE A 230 -20.40 31.99 -19.28
N VAL A 231 -19.78 32.00 -18.09
CA VAL A 231 -19.64 33.20 -17.28
C VAL A 231 -18.75 34.24 -17.98
N ALA A 232 -17.68 33.83 -18.66
CA ALA A 232 -16.83 34.71 -19.43
C ALA A 232 -17.59 35.38 -20.61
N LEU A 233 -18.44 34.61 -21.32
CA LEU A 233 -19.29 35.15 -22.38
C LEU A 233 -20.32 36.15 -21.82
N ILE A 234 -20.95 35.83 -20.71
CA ILE A 234 -21.90 36.75 -20.03
C ILE A 234 -21.14 38.01 -19.59
N ALA A 235 -19.98 37.89 -18.96
CA ALA A 235 -19.15 39.02 -18.56
C ALA A 235 -18.80 39.89 -19.78
N PHE A 236 -18.36 39.26 -20.88
CA PHE A 236 -18.04 39.98 -22.11
C PHE A 236 -19.22 40.81 -22.61
N VAL A 237 -20.43 40.20 -22.76
CA VAL A 237 -21.61 40.87 -23.23
C VAL A 237 -22.06 42.00 -22.29
N VAL A 238 -22.08 41.73 -20.98
CA VAL A 238 -22.46 42.75 -19.98
C VAL A 238 -21.54 43.96 -20.02
N TRP A 239 -20.22 43.71 -19.99
CA TRP A 239 -19.23 44.80 -19.98
C TRP A 239 -19.11 45.51 -21.34
N MET A 240 -19.51 44.87 -22.45
CA MET A 240 -19.68 45.54 -23.76
C MET A 240 -20.84 46.52 -23.76
N ILE A 241 -21.89 46.26 -22.96
CA ILE A 241 -23.09 47.12 -22.90
C ILE A 241 -22.88 48.29 -21.92
N ILE A 242 -22.27 48.01 -20.74
CA ILE A 242 -22.15 49.02 -19.66
C ILE A 242 -20.76 49.66 -19.54
N GLY A 243 -19.77 49.15 -20.24
CA GLY A 243 -18.38 49.62 -20.22
C GLY A 243 -17.84 49.86 -21.65
N ASP A 244 -16.63 49.36 -21.86
CA ASP A 244 -15.93 49.43 -23.14
C ASP A 244 -15.29 48.08 -23.52
N ILE A 245 -14.76 48.01 -24.75
CA ILE A 245 -14.14 46.79 -25.28
C ILE A 245 -12.95 46.32 -24.42
N PRO A 246 -12.00 47.19 -24.03
CA PRO A 246 -10.88 46.79 -23.14
C PRO A 246 -11.37 46.19 -21.80
N THR A 247 -12.34 46.82 -21.17
CA THR A 247 -12.95 46.34 -19.92
C THR A 247 -13.64 44.99 -20.10
N ALA A 248 -14.41 44.81 -21.15
CA ALA A 248 -15.05 43.55 -21.48
C ALA A 248 -14.03 42.43 -21.70
N VAL A 249 -12.95 42.70 -22.42
CA VAL A 249 -11.91 41.73 -22.69
C VAL A 249 -11.15 41.36 -21.42
N ILE A 250 -10.78 42.33 -20.54
CA ILE A 250 -9.99 42.02 -19.33
C ILE A 250 -10.80 41.16 -18.34
N PHE A 251 -12.11 41.44 -18.15
CA PHE A 251 -12.93 40.59 -17.29
C PHE A 251 -13.17 39.21 -17.89
N THR A 252 -13.24 39.10 -19.21
CA THR A 252 -13.34 37.81 -19.92
C THR A 252 -12.08 36.98 -19.68
N ILE A 253 -10.91 37.56 -19.92
CA ILE A 253 -9.60 36.89 -19.69
C ILE A 253 -9.46 36.49 -18.23
N THR A 254 -9.74 37.41 -17.29
CA THR A 254 -9.63 37.14 -15.86
C THR A 254 -10.53 35.99 -15.43
N THR A 255 -11.77 35.94 -15.95
CA THR A 255 -12.72 34.85 -15.65
C THR A 255 -12.22 33.51 -16.17
N LEU A 256 -11.74 33.44 -17.42
CA LEU A 256 -11.19 32.23 -18.01
C LEU A 256 -9.97 31.70 -17.22
N VAL A 257 -9.10 32.63 -16.84
CA VAL A 257 -7.86 32.28 -16.12
C VAL A 257 -8.15 31.78 -14.71
N ILE A 258 -8.95 32.51 -13.93
CA ILE A 258 -9.20 32.17 -12.53
C ILE A 258 -10.06 30.92 -12.36
N ALA A 259 -10.91 30.65 -13.34
CA ALA A 259 -11.73 29.45 -13.37
C ALA A 259 -10.94 28.18 -13.71
N CYS A 260 -9.67 28.33 -14.14
CA CYS A 260 -8.82 27.22 -14.49
C CYS A 260 -8.60 26.32 -13.27
N PRO A 261 -8.97 25.03 -13.33
CA PRO A 261 -8.82 24.10 -12.20
C PRO A 261 -7.38 23.52 -12.11
N HIS A 262 -6.36 24.37 -12.23
CA HIS A 262 -4.96 23.94 -12.28
C HIS A 262 -4.57 23.09 -11.06
N ALA A 263 -4.87 23.55 -9.85
CA ALA A 263 -4.59 22.83 -8.63
C ALA A 263 -5.35 21.49 -8.54
N LEU A 264 -6.50 21.37 -9.20
CA LEU A 264 -7.32 20.17 -9.16
C LEU A 264 -6.67 19.00 -9.91
N GLY A 265 -5.96 19.28 -11.01
CA GLY A 265 -5.22 18.27 -11.76
C GLY A 265 -4.12 17.60 -10.93
N LEU A 266 -3.56 18.32 -9.95
CA LEU A 266 -2.53 17.84 -9.04
C LEU A 266 -3.10 17.27 -7.73
N ALA A 267 -4.30 17.68 -7.36
CA ALA A 267 -4.89 17.49 -6.03
C ALA A 267 -4.95 16.02 -5.60
N ILE A 268 -5.37 15.13 -6.47
CA ILE A 268 -5.51 13.71 -6.18
C ILE A 268 -4.27 12.91 -6.55
N PRO A 269 -3.70 13.04 -7.77
CA PRO A 269 -2.52 12.26 -8.15
C PRO A 269 -1.36 12.38 -7.15
N LEU A 270 -1.12 13.58 -6.62
CA LEU A 270 -0.04 13.80 -5.67
C LEU A 270 -0.29 13.12 -4.32
N VAL A 271 -1.51 13.17 -3.79
CA VAL A 271 -1.88 12.45 -2.56
C VAL A 271 -1.75 10.95 -2.77
N THR A 272 -2.19 10.45 -3.92
CA THR A 272 -2.14 9.02 -4.24
C THR A 272 -0.69 8.55 -4.39
N ALA A 273 0.14 9.27 -5.14
CA ALA A 273 1.56 8.96 -5.28
C ALA A 273 2.26 8.95 -3.91
N ARG A 274 1.99 9.96 -3.07
CA ARG A 274 2.55 10.04 -1.72
C ARG A 274 2.07 8.89 -0.82
N SER A 275 0.78 8.53 -0.86
CA SER A 275 0.25 7.43 -0.05
C SER A 275 0.81 6.08 -0.48
N THR A 276 0.92 5.82 -1.79
CA THR A 276 1.51 4.59 -2.33
C THR A 276 2.99 4.47 -1.93
N SER A 277 3.77 5.55 -2.07
CA SER A 277 5.17 5.60 -1.65
C SER A 277 5.32 5.37 -0.14
N LEU A 278 4.49 6.04 0.67
CA LEU A 278 4.51 5.89 2.13
C LEU A 278 4.10 4.49 2.58
N GLY A 279 3.09 3.91 1.93
CA GLY A 279 2.69 2.52 2.16
C GLY A 279 3.82 1.55 1.82
N ALA A 280 4.39 1.66 0.62
CA ALA A 280 5.47 0.79 0.16
C ALA A 280 6.69 0.82 1.09
N SER A 281 7.07 2.00 1.61
CA SER A 281 8.18 2.15 2.57
C SER A 281 7.93 1.46 3.92
N ARG A 282 6.70 1.04 4.19
CA ARG A 282 6.30 0.28 5.39
C ARG A 282 5.81 -1.14 5.07
N GLY A 283 6.11 -1.64 3.88
CA GLY A 283 5.68 -2.97 3.47
C GLY A 283 4.20 -3.11 3.16
N LEU A 284 3.48 -2.00 2.98
CA LEU A 284 2.08 -1.97 2.57
C LEU A 284 2.00 -1.75 1.06
N LEU A 285 1.92 -2.82 0.28
CA LEU A 285 1.89 -2.75 -1.18
C LEU A 285 0.44 -2.62 -1.67
N VAL A 286 0.04 -1.42 -2.04
CA VAL A 286 -1.30 -1.14 -2.58
C VAL A 286 -1.27 -1.35 -4.09
N LYS A 287 -1.86 -2.43 -4.57
CA LYS A 287 -1.99 -2.78 -5.99
C LYS A 287 -3.15 -2.03 -6.65
N ASP A 288 -4.26 -1.88 -5.96
CA ASP A 288 -5.42 -1.08 -6.39
C ASP A 288 -5.58 0.15 -5.49
N ARG A 289 -5.47 1.35 -6.08
CA ARG A 289 -5.66 2.61 -5.36
C ARG A 289 -7.06 2.79 -4.81
N GLN A 290 -8.07 2.22 -5.46
CA GLN A 290 -9.45 2.28 -5.00
C GLN A 290 -9.60 1.58 -3.65
N ALA A 291 -8.72 0.61 -3.33
CA ALA A 291 -8.72 -0.08 -2.05
C ALA A 291 -8.59 0.88 -0.85
N LEU A 292 -7.76 1.92 -0.96
CA LEU A 292 -7.62 2.95 0.10
C LEU A 292 -8.93 3.73 0.30
N GLU A 293 -9.61 4.10 -0.79
CA GLU A 293 -10.86 4.85 -0.71
C GLU A 293 -12.02 3.98 -0.20
N ILE A 294 -12.05 2.70 -0.58
CA ILE A 294 -13.07 1.75 -0.14
C ILE A 294 -12.86 1.34 1.32
N ALA A 295 -11.62 1.10 1.72
CA ALA A 295 -11.27 0.67 3.07
C ALA A 295 -11.69 1.71 4.13
N GLN A 296 -11.67 3.00 3.80
CA GLN A 296 -12.16 4.04 4.68
C GLN A 296 -13.63 3.86 5.07
N ASP A 297 -14.45 3.36 4.14
CA ASP A 297 -15.89 3.20 4.31
C ASP A 297 -16.27 1.74 4.59
N ALA A 298 -15.35 0.89 5.01
CA ALA A 298 -15.60 -0.52 5.26
C ALA A 298 -16.53 -0.72 6.47
N ASP A 299 -17.50 -1.63 6.33
CA ASP A 299 -18.44 -2.01 7.38
C ASP A 299 -17.97 -3.23 8.16
N VAL A 300 -17.36 -4.19 7.46
CA VAL A 300 -16.99 -5.51 7.98
C VAL A 300 -15.58 -5.88 7.51
N MET A 301 -14.81 -6.46 8.41
CA MET A 301 -13.54 -7.10 8.08
C MET A 301 -13.60 -8.57 8.49
N ILE A 302 -13.46 -9.46 7.51
CA ILE A 302 -13.32 -10.89 7.72
C ILE A 302 -11.83 -11.19 7.82
N LEU A 303 -11.43 -11.81 8.90
CA LEU A 303 -10.04 -12.14 9.23
C LEU A 303 -9.88 -13.66 9.25
N ASP A 304 -8.98 -14.20 8.45
CA ASP A 304 -8.55 -15.58 8.67
C ASP A 304 -7.86 -15.71 10.03
N LYS A 305 -7.92 -16.89 10.65
CA LYS A 305 -7.27 -17.13 11.93
C LYS A 305 -5.81 -17.49 11.73
N THR A 306 -5.56 -18.58 11.01
CA THR A 306 -4.26 -19.24 10.93
C THR A 306 -3.29 -18.45 10.06
N GLY A 307 -2.12 -18.12 10.62
CA GLY A 307 -1.12 -17.30 9.91
C GLY A 307 -1.45 -15.81 9.82
N THR A 308 -2.71 -15.41 10.02
CA THR A 308 -3.16 -14.00 10.04
C THR A 308 -3.20 -13.45 11.46
N LEU A 309 -4.17 -13.89 12.27
CA LEU A 309 -4.29 -13.47 13.68
C LEU A 309 -3.38 -14.26 14.62
N THR A 310 -2.94 -15.42 14.18
CA THR A 310 -2.05 -16.33 14.90
C THR A 310 -0.74 -16.51 14.14
N THR A 311 0.25 -17.09 14.82
CA THR A 311 1.57 -17.33 14.22
C THR A 311 1.55 -18.35 13.07
N GLY A 312 0.50 -19.16 12.97
CA GLY A 312 0.39 -20.28 12.02
C GLY A 312 1.21 -21.50 12.42
N GLU A 313 1.94 -21.43 13.51
CA GLU A 313 2.77 -22.49 14.03
C GLU A 313 2.13 -23.09 15.27
N PHE A 314 1.99 -24.41 15.31
CA PHE A 314 1.62 -25.09 16.54
C PHE A 314 2.77 -24.97 17.55
N LYS A 315 2.46 -24.50 18.76
CA LYS A 315 3.40 -24.41 19.87
C LYS A 315 2.88 -25.15 21.08
N VAL A 316 3.80 -25.61 21.93
CA VAL A 316 3.46 -26.10 23.27
C VAL A 316 3.07 -24.89 24.12
N LEU A 317 1.79 -24.83 24.48
CA LEU A 317 1.26 -23.75 25.32
C LEU A 317 1.41 -24.06 26.81
N ASP A 318 1.25 -25.32 27.18
CA ASP A 318 1.46 -25.78 28.55
C ASP A 318 1.71 -27.30 28.61
N VAL A 319 2.41 -27.74 29.67
CA VAL A 319 2.61 -29.14 30.00
C VAL A 319 2.11 -29.38 31.43
N LYS A 320 1.17 -30.28 31.58
CA LYS A 320 0.54 -30.62 32.86
C LYS A 320 1.00 -31.98 33.34
N LEU A 321 1.28 -32.08 34.66
CA LEU A 321 1.48 -33.34 35.37
C LEU A 321 0.11 -33.94 35.72
N LEU A 322 -0.05 -35.22 35.50
CA LEU A 322 -1.26 -35.98 35.87
C LEU A 322 -0.96 -37.03 36.95
N ASN A 323 0.32 -37.15 37.30
CA ASN A 323 0.79 -38.12 38.28
C ASN A 323 1.99 -37.53 39.04
N ASP A 324 2.03 -37.66 40.36
CA ASP A 324 3.13 -37.17 41.23
C ASP A 324 4.42 -38.00 41.13
N LYS A 325 4.41 -39.06 40.31
CA LYS A 325 5.55 -39.95 40.09
C LYS A 325 6.68 -39.30 39.27
N TYR A 326 6.32 -38.30 38.43
CA TYR A 326 7.21 -37.64 37.48
C TYR A 326 7.33 -36.15 37.77
N THR A 327 8.48 -35.58 37.45
CA THR A 327 8.66 -34.13 37.39
C THR A 327 8.20 -33.60 36.04
N LYS A 328 8.02 -32.29 35.95
CA LYS A 328 7.63 -31.63 34.69
C LYS A 328 8.72 -31.82 33.62
N GLU A 329 9.97 -31.75 34.00
CA GLU A 329 11.14 -31.95 33.15
C GLU A 329 11.20 -33.38 32.58
N GLU A 330 10.88 -34.39 33.41
CA GLU A 330 10.81 -35.78 32.97
C GLU A 330 9.68 -36.02 31.98
N ILE A 331 8.50 -35.40 32.18
CA ILE A 331 7.40 -35.46 31.22
C ILE A 331 7.80 -34.81 29.91
N ILE A 332 8.44 -33.63 29.92
CA ILE A 332 8.90 -32.95 28.70
C ILE A 332 9.95 -33.83 27.98
N ALA A 333 10.86 -34.45 28.72
CA ALA A 333 11.86 -35.36 28.14
C ALA A 333 11.21 -36.57 27.44
N LEU A 334 10.18 -37.17 28.06
CA LEU A 334 9.43 -38.30 27.50
C LEU A 334 8.64 -37.87 26.26
N LEU A 335 7.95 -36.70 26.31
CA LEU A 335 7.24 -36.12 25.17
C LEU A 335 8.16 -35.89 23.98
N ALA A 336 9.32 -35.25 24.20
CA ALA A 336 10.27 -35.00 23.13
C ALA A 336 10.92 -36.29 22.59
N GLY A 337 11.14 -37.27 23.49
CA GLY A 337 11.72 -38.56 23.12
C GLY A 337 10.81 -39.41 22.27
N ILE A 338 9.53 -39.49 22.60
CA ILE A 338 8.54 -40.31 21.85
C ILE A 338 8.22 -39.70 20.48
N GLU A 339 8.38 -38.39 20.30
CA GLU A 339 8.23 -37.68 19.03
C GLU A 339 9.55 -37.59 18.24
N GLY A 340 10.62 -38.15 18.78
CA GLY A 340 11.95 -38.17 18.15
C GLY A 340 11.93 -38.84 16.77
N GLY A 341 12.35 -38.09 15.76
CA GLY A 341 12.37 -38.57 14.37
C GLY A 341 11.10 -38.34 13.55
N SER A 342 10.07 -37.75 14.14
CA SER A 342 8.86 -37.35 13.41
C SER A 342 9.02 -35.98 12.77
N SER A 343 8.63 -35.86 11.49
CA SER A 343 8.57 -34.58 10.77
C SER A 343 7.22 -33.85 10.92
N HIS A 344 6.32 -34.39 11.72
CA HIS A 344 5.00 -33.79 11.94
C HIS A 344 5.13 -32.45 12.69
N PRO A 345 4.42 -31.37 12.33
CA PRO A 345 4.52 -30.06 12.97
C PRO A 345 4.35 -30.09 14.50
N ILE A 346 3.44 -30.92 15.02
CA ILE A 346 3.23 -31.13 16.46
C ILE A 346 4.48 -31.71 17.13
N ALA A 347 5.10 -32.72 16.50
CA ALA A 347 6.34 -33.34 17.00
C ALA A 347 7.48 -32.34 17.07
N GLN A 348 7.67 -31.56 16.00
CA GLN A 348 8.70 -30.53 15.94
C GLN A 348 8.49 -29.44 17.01
N SER A 349 7.24 -29.07 17.29
CA SER A 349 6.90 -28.14 18.37
C SER A 349 7.31 -28.67 19.75
N ILE A 350 7.04 -29.94 20.03
CA ILE A 350 7.39 -30.56 21.32
C ILE A 350 8.89 -30.68 21.47
N ILE A 351 9.60 -31.07 20.41
CA ILE A 351 11.07 -31.16 20.40
C ILE A 351 11.70 -29.78 20.62
N SER A 352 11.27 -28.79 19.87
CA SER A 352 11.77 -27.41 20.03
C SER A 352 11.49 -26.82 21.40
N PHE A 353 10.33 -27.16 22.00
CA PHE A 353 10.00 -26.74 23.36
C PHE A 353 10.96 -27.35 24.41
N ALA A 354 11.31 -28.64 24.27
CA ALA A 354 12.27 -29.28 25.14
C ALA A 354 13.68 -28.67 24.98
N GLU A 355 14.11 -28.38 23.74
CA GLU A 355 15.40 -27.73 23.46
C GLU A 355 15.48 -26.32 24.07
N GLN A 356 14.42 -25.51 23.98
CA GLN A 356 14.35 -24.19 24.60
C GLN A 356 14.44 -24.22 26.13
N GLN A 357 14.06 -25.31 26.73
CA GLN A 357 14.16 -25.55 28.18
C GLN A 357 15.48 -26.25 28.60
N ASP A 358 16.38 -26.51 27.64
CA ASP A 358 17.63 -27.26 27.84
C ASP A 358 17.41 -28.68 28.38
N ILE A 359 16.25 -29.30 28.02
CA ILE A 359 15.86 -30.66 28.43
C ILE A 359 16.19 -31.62 27.30
N ARG A 360 17.01 -32.65 27.64
CA ARG A 360 17.36 -33.70 26.69
C ARG A 360 16.21 -34.68 26.52
N PRO A 361 15.83 -35.03 25.25
CA PRO A 361 14.83 -36.04 24.98
C PRO A 361 15.17 -37.39 25.63
N ALA A 362 14.17 -38.08 26.16
CA ALA A 362 14.33 -39.43 26.67
C ALA A 362 14.61 -40.43 25.52
N SER A 363 15.42 -41.46 25.82
CA SER A 363 15.72 -42.51 24.84
C SER A 363 14.64 -43.58 24.84
N PHE A 364 14.14 -43.94 23.66
CA PHE A 364 13.19 -45.03 23.44
C PHE A 364 13.87 -46.17 22.68
N ASP A 365 13.51 -47.42 23.06
CA ASP A 365 14.01 -48.64 22.41
C ASP A 365 13.32 -48.85 21.03
N SER A 366 12.04 -48.50 20.93
CA SER A 366 11.27 -48.51 19.71
C SER A 366 10.18 -47.43 19.76
N ILE A 367 9.84 -46.89 18.59
CA ILE A 367 8.72 -45.93 18.41
C ILE A 367 7.91 -46.36 17.18
N ASP A 368 6.61 -46.48 17.35
CA ASP A 368 5.68 -46.88 16.32
C ASP A 368 4.50 -45.87 16.23
N VAL A 369 4.02 -45.61 15.01
CA VAL A 369 2.89 -44.69 14.78
C VAL A 369 1.59 -45.45 14.91
N ILE A 370 0.68 -44.96 15.78
CA ILE A 370 -0.70 -45.47 15.89
C ILE A 370 -1.57 -44.67 14.91
N SER A 371 -1.95 -45.29 13.80
CA SER A 371 -2.71 -44.63 12.74
C SER A 371 -3.96 -43.92 13.27
N GLY A 372 -4.06 -42.58 13.05
CA GLY A 372 -5.20 -41.77 13.45
C GLY A 372 -5.34 -41.47 14.95
N SER A 373 -4.38 -41.92 15.80
CA SER A 373 -4.50 -41.78 17.26
C SER A 373 -3.27 -41.13 17.92
N GLY A 374 -2.07 -41.37 17.41
CA GLY A 374 -0.83 -40.83 18.02
C GLY A 374 0.38 -41.70 17.78
N VAL A 375 1.29 -41.73 18.74
CA VAL A 375 2.54 -42.51 18.70
C VAL A 375 2.66 -43.39 19.96
N GLU A 376 3.33 -44.52 19.82
CA GLU A 376 3.65 -45.44 20.90
C GLU A 376 5.15 -45.68 20.96
N GLY A 377 5.73 -45.71 22.12
CA GLY A 377 7.13 -46.04 22.31
C GLY A 377 7.39 -46.95 23.52
N LYS A 378 8.50 -47.66 23.50
CA LYS A 378 8.95 -48.52 24.62
C LYS A 378 10.27 -47.99 25.15
N ALA A 379 10.38 -47.84 26.47
CA ALA A 379 11.58 -47.42 27.12
C ALA A 379 11.69 -48.03 28.53
N GLY A 380 12.81 -48.66 28.86
CA GLY A 380 13.06 -49.20 30.19
C GLY A 380 12.05 -50.26 30.63
N GLY A 381 11.44 -51.01 29.70
CA GLY A 381 10.40 -52.03 29.98
C GLY A 381 8.99 -51.48 30.16
N HIS A 382 8.80 -50.16 30.03
CA HIS A 382 7.51 -49.51 30.08
C HIS A 382 6.99 -49.16 28.67
N ARG A 383 5.69 -49.16 28.49
CA ARG A 383 4.99 -48.77 27.28
C ARG A 383 4.44 -47.38 27.47
N TYR A 384 4.84 -46.47 26.57
CA TYR A 384 4.38 -45.09 26.55
C TYR A 384 3.56 -44.83 25.28
N GLN A 385 2.52 -44.07 25.41
CA GLN A 385 1.70 -43.62 24.27
C GLN A 385 1.46 -42.13 24.40
N LEU A 386 1.68 -41.38 23.32
CA LEU A 386 1.21 -40.01 23.19
C LEU A 386 0.05 -39.98 22.22
N ILE A 387 -1.15 -39.82 22.76
CA ILE A 387 -2.43 -39.96 22.04
C ILE A 387 -3.30 -38.71 22.22
N SER A 388 -4.20 -38.45 21.26
CA SER A 388 -5.16 -37.38 21.38
C SER A 388 -6.10 -37.62 22.55
N GLN A 389 -6.63 -36.57 23.17
CA GLN A 389 -7.63 -36.68 24.24
C GLN A 389 -8.84 -37.51 23.79
N LYS A 390 -9.23 -37.42 22.52
CA LYS A 390 -10.31 -38.21 21.93
C LYS A 390 -9.99 -39.71 21.93
N ALA A 391 -8.74 -40.07 21.58
CA ALA A 391 -8.28 -41.47 21.59
C ALA A 391 -8.13 -42.03 23.01
N TYR A 392 -7.75 -41.17 23.98
CA TYR A 392 -7.68 -41.54 25.39
C TYR A 392 -9.07 -41.87 25.98
N GLY A 393 -10.14 -41.27 25.46
CA GLY A 393 -11.54 -41.64 25.78
C GLY A 393 -12.03 -41.22 27.16
N ARG A 394 -11.19 -40.61 28.01
CA ARG A 394 -11.54 -40.09 29.33
C ARG A 394 -11.45 -38.58 29.32
N ASN A 395 -12.43 -37.91 29.92
CA ASN A 395 -12.38 -36.45 30.07
C ASN A 395 -11.40 -36.10 31.21
N LEU A 396 -10.35 -35.35 30.87
CA LEU A 396 -9.43 -34.85 31.87
C LEU A 396 -9.95 -33.45 32.27
N ASP A 397 -10.38 -33.34 33.53
CA ASP A 397 -10.81 -32.05 34.09
C ASP A 397 -9.56 -31.23 34.44
N MET A 398 -9.10 -30.45 33.44
CA MET A 398 -7.89 -29.68 33.56
C MET A 398 -8.12 -28.26 33.04
N ASP A 399 -7.53 -27.28 33.74
CA ASP A 399 -7.43 -25.92 33.23
C ASP A 399 -6.36 -25.89 32.13
N ILE A 400 -6.82 -25.86 30.90
CA ILE A 400 -5.96 -25.76 29.71
C ILE A 400 -6.19 -24.42 29.01
N PRO A 401 -5.18 -23.86 28.32
CA PRO A 401 -5.36 -22.66 27.52
C PRO A 401 -6.53 -22.81 26.57
N LYS A 402 -7.37 -21.79 26.48
CA LYS A 402 -8.55 -21.80 25.60
C LYS A 402 -8.11 -22.00 24.15
N GLY A 403 -8.78 -22.93 23.47
CA GLY A 403 -8.47 -23.23 22.08
C GLY A 403 -7.31 -24.20 21.85
N ALA A 404 -6.66 -24.67 22.90
CA ALA A 404 -5.59 -25.66 22.79
C ALA A 404 -6.12 -27.05 22.44
N THR A 405 -5.33 -27.80 21.67
CA THR A 405 -5.50 -29.23 21.46
C THR A 405 -4.69 -29.97 22.50
N LEU A 406 -5.29 -30.95 23.15
CA LEU A 406 -4.66 -31.72 24.21
C LEU A 406 -4.22 -33.09 23.70
N SER A 407 -2.96 -33.42 23.91
CA SER A 407 -2.40 -34.76 23.76
C SER A 407 -2.02 -35.30 25.14
N VAL A 408 -2.32 -36.56 25.39
CA VAL A 408 -2.15 -37.25 26.69
C VAL A 408 -0.99 -38.23 26.58
N LEU A 409 -0.04 -38.11 27.49
CA LEU A 409 1.04 -39.08 27.66
C LEU A 409 0.59 -40.17 28.67
N VAL A 410 0.55 -41.38 28.19
CA VAL A 410 0.06 -42.57 28.93
C VAL A 410 1.23 -43.53 29.15
N GLU A 411 1.39 -44.03 30.35
CA GLU A 411 2.32 -45.13 30.72
C GLU A 411 1.50 -46.35 31.16
N ASN A 412 1.63 -47.48 30.47
CA ASN A 412 0.96 -48.73 30.81
C ASN A 412 -0.56 -48.55 31.14
N ASP A 413 -1.27 -47.76 30.33
CA ASP A 413 -2.69 -47.39 30.46
C ASP A 413 -3.02 -46.31 31.50
N ASP A 414 -2.06 -45.78 32.25
CA ASP A 414 -2.28 -44.67 33.17
C ASP A 414 -1.74 -43.35 32.57
N ALA A 415 -2.57 -42.29 32.61
CA ALA A 415 -2.17 -40.98 32.17
C ALA A 415 -1.16 -40.36 33.16
N ILE A 416 0.03 -40.04 32.69
CA ILE A 416 1.10 -39.47 33.50
C ILE A 416 1.33 -37.99 33.24
N GLY A 417 0.99 -37.49 32.05
CA GLY A 417 1.12 -36.11 31.69
C GLY A 417 0.23 -35.74 30.51
N ALA A 418 0.11 -34.45 30.25
CA ALA A 418 -0.57 -33.95 29.09
C ALA A 418 0.12 -32.70 28.54
N VAL A 419 0.12 -32.57 27.24
CA VAL A 419 0.63 -31.39 26.54
C VAL A 419 -0.50 -30.67 25.82
N ALA A 420 -0.64 -29.38 26.11
CA ALA A 420 -1.55 -28.48 25.43
C ALA A 420 -0.80 -27.80 24.27
N LEU A 421 -1.31 -27.98 23.08
CA LEU A 421 -0.74 -27.48 21.84
C LEU A 421 -1.72 -26.52 21.21
N GLY A 422 -1.25 -25.45 20.64
CA GLY A 422 -2.10 -24.48 19.97
C GLY A 422 -1.32 -23.52 19.11
N ASP A 423 -2.08 -22.83 18.30
CA ASP A 423 -1.59 -21.73 17.49
C ASP A 423 -1.74 -20.43 18.30
N GLU A 424 -0.63 -19.78 18.60
CA GLU A 424 -0.57 -18.61 19.47
C GLU A 424 -1.05 -17.36 18.75
N LEU A 425 -1.89 -16.56 19.41
CA LEU A 425 -2.26 -15.24 18.90
C LEU A 425 -1.05 -14.33 18.82
N LYS A 426 -0.90 -13.63 17.69
CA LYS A 426 0.15 -12.61 17.55
C LYS A 426 -0.10 -11.47 18.53
N PRO A 427 0.94 -10.85 19.09
CA PRO A 427 0.79 -9.79 20.11
C PRO A 427 -0.09 -8.62 19.64
N THR A 428 0.03 -8.23 18.36
CA THR A 428 -0.69 -7.10 17.75
C THR A 428 -2.14 -7.41 17.38
N SER A 429 -2.59 -8.67 17.42
CA SER A 429 -3.96 -9.06 17.06
C SER A 429 -5.02 -8.38 17.92
N LYS A 430 -4.79 -8.25 19.23
CA LYS A 430 -5.74 -7.59 20.15
C LYS A 430 -5.83 -6.09 19.88
N GLU A 431 -4.71 -5.46 19.52
CA GLU A 431 -4.64 -4.04 19.18
C GLU A 431 -5.39 -3.77 17.89
N LEU A 432 -5.18 -4.60 16.86
CA LEU A 432 -5.94 -4.54 15.62
C LEU A 432 -7.46 -4.58 15.88
N ILE A 433 -7.93 -5.54 16.66
CA ILE A 433 -9.37 -5.66 16.94
C ILE A 433 -9.93 -4.42 17.64
N LYS A 434 -9.17 -3.81 18.57
CA LYS A 434 -9.56 -2.54 19.19
C LYS A 434 -9.63 -1.40 18.18
N ALA A 435 -8.64 -1.32 17.29
CA ALA A 435 -8.58 -0.31 16.23
C ALA A 435 -9.76 -0.45 15.24
N LEU A 436 -10.11 -1.68 14.83
CA LEU A 436 -11.26 -1.94 13.96
C LEU A 436 -12.56 -1.46 14.61
N LYS A 437 -12.80 -1.84 15.87
CA LYS A 437 -14.00 -1.42 16.62
C LYS A 437 -14.06 0.10 16.80
N LYS A 438 -12.94 0.76 17.06
CA LYS A 438 -12.84 2.23 17.15
C LYS A 438 -13.22 2.91 15.82
N ASN A 439 -12.91 2.29 14.70
CA ASN A 439 -13.23 2.77 13.36
C ASN A 439 -14.61 2.29 12.86
N ASN A 440 -15.44 1.70 13.74
CA ASN A 440 -16.75 1.15 13.40
C ASN A 440 -16.72 0.04 12.35
N ILE A 441 -15.60 -0.67 12.22
CA ILE A 441 -15.46 -1.84 11.36
C ILE A 441 -15.74 -3.09 12.21
N ARG A 442 -16.74 -3.88 11.83
CA ARG A 442 -17.11 -5.12 12.52
C ARG A 442 -16.13 -6.22 12.17
N PRO A 443 -15.30 -6.72 13.11
CA PRO A 443 -14.39 -7.83 12.86
C PRO A 443 -15.13 -9.18 12.98
N ILE A 444 -14.92 -10.07 12.02
CA ILE A 444 -15.39 -11.46 12.02
C ILE A 444 -14.20 -12.36 11.75
N MET A 445 -13.91 -13.30 12.65
CA MET A 445 -12.91 -14.32 12.41
C MET A 445 -13.54 -15.50 11.66
N ALA A 446 -12.95 -15.91 10.54
CA ALA A 446 -13.36 -17.09 9.78
C ALA A 446 -12.20 -18.09 9.76
N THR A 447 -12.45 -19.33 10.20
CA THR A 447 -11.40 -20.35 10.32
C THR A 447 -11.88 -21.73 9.93
N GLY A 448 -11.01 -22.53 9.33
CA GLY A 448 -11.24 -23.96 9.11
C GLY A 448 -11.22 -24.81 10.38
N ASP A 449 -10.79 -24.26 11.50
CA ASP A 449 -10.70 -24.94 12.77
C ASP A 449 -12.08 -25.35 13.32
N ASN A 450 -12.05 -26.34 14.24
CA ASN A 450 -13.24 -26.77 14.94
C ASN A 450 -13.79 -25.70 15.90
N GLU A 451 -15.04 -25.90 16.33
CA GLU A 451 -15.79 -24.97 17.17
C GLU A 451 -15.04 -24.56 18.45
N LYS A 452 -14.41 -25.50 19.16
CA LYS A 452 -13.69 -25.22 20.42
C LYS A 452 -12.48 -24.33 20.22
N ALA A 453 -11.66 -24.61 19.21
CA ALA A 453 -10.48 -23.83 18.88
C ALA A 453 -10.85 -22.41 18.40
N ALA A 454 -11.88 -22.29 17.55
CA ALA A 454 -12.40 -21.03 17.09
C ALA A 454 -12.97 -20.18 18.23
N GLN A 455 -13.78 -20.78 19.08
CA GLN A 455 -14.38 -20.13 20.24
C GLN A 455 -13.32 -19.58 21.21
N GLY A 456 -12.28 -20.37 21.48
CA GLY A 456 -11.19 -19.95 22.37
C GLY A 456 -10.51 -18.69 21.89
N ALA A 457 -10.04 -18.69 20.64
CA ALA A 457 -9.38 -17.52 20.03
C ALA A 457 -10.32 -16.30 19.94
N ALA A 458 -11.57 -16.53 19.55
CA ALA A 458 -12.57 -15.45 19.45
C ALA A 458 -12.91 -14.83 20.81
N ALA A 459 -12.98 -15.63 21.87
CA ALA A 459 -13.22 -15.14 23.23
C ALA A 459 -12.07 -14.26 23.73
N ASP A 460 -10.83 -14.64 23.44
CA ASP A 460 -9.64 -13.86 23.81
C ASP A 460 -9.54 -12.53 23.06
N LEU A 461 -10.04 -12.48 21.82
CA LEU A 461 -10.09 -11.28 21.00
C LEU A 461 -11.39 -10.47 21.22
N GLY A 462 -12.43 -11.08 21.77
CA GLY A 462 -13.75 -10.45 21.96
C GLY A 462 -14.45 -10.14 20.64
N ILE A 463 -14.43 -11.07 19.67
CA ILE A 463 -15.01 -10.92 18.33
C ILE A 463 -15.96 -12.04 17.95
N GLU A 464 -16.76 -11.79 16.91
CA GLU A 464 -17.59 -12.81 16.25
C GLU A 464 -16.71 -13.79 15.48
N TYR A 465 -17.12 -15.04 15.39
CA TYR A 465 -16.40 -16.07 14.65
C TYR A 465 -17.29 -17.00 13.83
N ARG A 466 -16.68 -17.65 12.85
CA ARG A 466 -17.21 -18.75 12.07
C ARG A 466 -16.18 -19.88 12.08
N SER A 467 -16.56 -21.04 12.62
CA SER A 467 -15.74 -22.26 12.69
C SER A 467 -16.01 -23.17 11.50
N ASN A 468 -15.15 -24.16 11.28
CA ASN A 468 -15.27 -25.20 10.24
C ASN A 468 -15.50 -24.62 8.82
N GLN A 469 -14.91 -23.47 8.51
CA GLN A 469 -15.08 -22.80 7.23
C GLN A 469 -14.12 -23.35 6.18
N SER A 470 -14.68 -23.95 5.13
CA SER A 470 -13.93 -24.22 3.90
C SER A 470 -13.64 -22.91 3.13
N PRO A 471 -12.73 -22.93 2.15
CA PRO A 471 -12.54 -21.78 1.25
C PRO A 471 -13.85 -21.34 0.57
N GLN A 472 -14.71 -22.28 0.22
CA GLN A 472 -16.02 -21.98 -0.37
C GLN A 472 -16.97 -21.30 0.64
N ASP A 473 -16.96 -21.73 1.91
CA ASP A 473 -17.79 -21.10 2.95
C ASP A 473 -17.35 -19.67 3.22
N LYS A 474 -16.03 -19.40 3.23
CA LYS A 474 -15.50 -18.02 3.33
C LYS A 474 -15.92 -17.16 2.15
N TYR A 475 -15.90 -17.71 0.93
CA TYR A 475 -16.37 -17.03 -0.26
C TYR A 475 -17.86 -16.67 -0.16
N GLU A 476 -18.72 -17.63 0.26
CA GLU A 476 -20.15 -17.38 0.45
C GLU A 476 -20.43 -16.36 1.57
N LEU A 477 -19.62 -16.35 2.63
CA LEU A 477 -19.73 -15.34 3.69
C LEU A 477 -19.47 -13.93 3.15
N VAL A 478 -18.39 -13.75 2.36
CA VAL A 478 -18.09 -12.47 1.70
C VAL A 478 -19.25 -12.06 0.81
N LYS A 479 -19.74 -12.99 -0.03
CA LYS A 479 -20.84 -12.74 -0.96
C LYS A 479 -22.12 -12.31 -0.24
N THR A 480 -22.50 -13.04 0.81
CA THR A 480 -23.70 -12.74 1.60
C THR A 480 -23.66 -11.33 2.19
N LEU A 481 -22.53 -10.95 2.81
CA LEU A 481 -22.38 -9.63 3.38
C LEU A 481 -22.40 -8.51 2.32
N LYS A 482 -21.84 -8.77 1.14
CA LYS A 482 -21.91 -7.83 0.01
C LYS A 482 -23.35 -7.70 -0.53
N ASP A 483 -24.08 -8.81 -0.63
CA ASP A 483 -25.49 -8.81 -1.07
C ASP A 483 -26.38 -8.07 -0.06
N GLU A 484 -26.02 -8.04 1.22
CA GLU A 484 -26.63 -7.20 2.26
C GLU A 484 -26.26 -5.71 2.15
N GLY A 485 -25.45 -5.32 1.15
CA GLY A 485 -25.01 -3.95 0.93
C GLY A 485 -23.86 -3.49 1.82
N LYS A 486 -23.18 -4.43 2.50
CA LYS A 486 -22.00 -4.11 3.33
C LYS A 486 -20.75 -4.01 2.47
N LYS A 487 -19.85 -3.11 2.83
CA LYS A 487 -18.50 -3.04 2.29
C LYS A 487 -17.59 -3.95 3.09
N VAL A 488 -17.04 -4.96 2.42
CA VAL A 488 -16.33 -6.07 3.05
C VAL A 488 -14.85 -6.01 2.71
N ILE A 489 -14.01 -6.04 3.74
CA ILE A 489 -12.58 -6.33 3.63
C ILE A 489 -12.37 -7.80 4.01
N MET A 490 -11.64 -8.55 3.18
CA MET A 490 -11.18 -9.90 3.49
C MET A 490 -9.67 -9.90 3.69
N VAL A 491 -9.21 -10.51 4.78
CA VAL A 491 -7.78 -10.66 5.09
C VAL A 491 -7.44 -12.13 5.23
N GLY A 492 -6.42 -12.59 4.53
CA GLY A 492 -5.96 -13.97 4.56
C GLY A 492 -4.53 -14.13 4.02
N ASP A 493 -4.03 -15.38 3.99
CA ASP A 493 -2.69 -15.73 3.50
C ASP A 493 -2.57 -15.76 1.96
N GLY A 494 -3.68 -15.66 1.25
CA GLY A 494 -3.76 -15.63 -0.20
C GLY A 494 -3.76 -16.99 -0.89
N VAL A 495 -3.39 -18.07 -0.24
CA VAL A 495 -3.35 -19.41 -0.89
C VAL A 495 -4.73 -20.06 -0.88
N ASN A 496 -5.29 -20.21 0.31
CA ASN A 496 -6.61 -20.83 0.49
C ASN A 496 -7.76 -19.83 0.30
N ASP A 497 -7.49 -18.56 0.54
CA ASP A 497 -8.49 -17.50 0.58
C ASP A 497 -8.57 -16.68 -0.73
N ALA A 498 -7.79 -17.04 -1.77
CA ALA A 498 -7.73 -16.31 -3.03
C ALA A 498 -9.11 -15.96 -3.64
N PRO A 499 -10.09 -16.87 -3.72
CA PRO A 499 -11.41 -16.53 -4.24
C PRO A 499 -12.15 -15.49 -3.36
N SER A 500 -12.02 -15.59 -2.05
CA SER A 500 -12.64 -14.67 -1.09
C SER A 500 -12.00 -13.29 -1.13
N LEU A 501 -10.65 -13.24 -1.26
CA LEU A 501 -9.89 -12.00 -1.43
C LEU A 501 -10.30 -11.27 -2.71
N ALA A 502 -10.41 -11.99 -3.82
CA ALA A 502 -10.80 -11.42 -5.10
C ALA A 502 -12.26 -10.93 -5.14
N LEU A 503 -13.16 -11.57 -4.39
CA LEU A 503 -14.58 -11.20 -4.31
C LEU A 503 -14.82 -10.00 -3.40
N ALA A 504 -14.07 -9.85 -2.33
CA ALA A 504 -14.22 -8.76 -1.36
C ALA A 504 -14.15 -7.37 -2.03
N ASP A 505 -14.66 -6.34 -1.37
CA ASP A 505 -14.49 -4.97 -1.84
C ASP A 505 -13.03 -4.52 -1.72
N VAL A 506 -12.31 -5.06 -0.72
CA VAL A 506 -10.86 -4.97 -0.58
C VAL A 506 -10.34 -6.33 -0.10
N GLY A 507 -9.48 -6.95 -0.88
CA GLY A 507 -8.73 -8.14 -0.50
C GLY A 507 -7.33 -7.77 0.01
N ILE A 508 -6.98 -8.20 1.22
CA ILE A 508 -5.68 -7.97 1.83
C ILE A 508 -4.99 -9.32 2.03
N ALA A 509 -3.88 -9.53 1.35
CA ALA A 509 -3.01 -10.67 1.59
C ALA A 509 -1.93 -10.31 2.62
N ILE A 510 -1.75 -11.15 3.63
CA ILE A 510 -0.78 -10.96 4.72
C ILE A 510 0.34 -12.00 4.63
N GLY A 511 1.60 -11.57 4.80
CA GLY A 511 2.76 -12.45 4.73
C GLY A 511 3.01 -12.98 3.31
N ALA A 512 2.95 -12.10 2.33
CA ALA A 512 2.93 -12.46 0.92
C ALA A 512 4.27 -13.00 0.40
N GLY A 513 4.33 -14.30 0.15
CA GLY A 513 5.39 -14.96 -0.61
C GLY A 513 4.87 -15.75 -1.81
N THR A 514 3.56 -15.77 -2.07
CA THR A 514 2.98 -16.61 -3.14
C THR A 514 2.44 -15.77 -4.29
N GLN A 515 2.67 -16.23 -5.53
CA GLN A 515 2.11 -15.60 -6.73
C GLN A 515 0.58 -15.52 -6.68
N VAL A 516 -0.08 -16.50 -6.06
CA VAL A 516 -1.53 -16.53 -5.92
C VAL A 516 -2.04 -15.37 -5.06
N ALA A 517 -1.32 -15.03 -3.97
CA ALA A 517 -1.65 -13.87 -3.14
C ALA A 517 -1.47 -12.56 -3.91
N LEU A 518 -0.37 -12.45 -4.67
CA LEU A 518 -0.09 -11.29 -5.52
C LEU A 518 -1.18 -11.06 -6.58
N ASP A 519 -1.74 -12.12 -7.13
CA ASP A 519 -2.75 -12.03 -8.20
C ASP A 519 -4.16 -11.74 -7.67
N SER A 520 -4.50 -12.22 -6.48
CA SER A 520 -5.88 -12.20 -5.95
C SER A 520 -6.17 -11.03 -4.99
N ALA A 521 -5.15 -10.42 -4.38
CA ALA A 521 -5.33 -9.35 -3.42
C ALA A 521 -5.20 -7.95 -4.05
N ASP A 522 -5.91 -6.97 -3.48
CA ASP A 522 -5.79 -5.54 -3.83
C ASP A 522 -4.67 -4.87 -3.05
N VAL A 523 -4.38 -5.39 -1.87
CA VAL A 523 -3.33 -4.92 -0.96
C VAL A 523 -2.53 -6.11 -0.46
N ILE A 524 -1.22 -5.96 -0.41
CA ILE A 524 -0.30 -6.98 0.04
C ILE A 524 0.51 -6.43 1.19
N LEU A 525 0.44 -7.10 2.33
CA LEU A 525 1.25 -6.81 3.50
C LEU A 525 2.45 -7.76 3.48
N THR A 526 3.64 -7.21 3.31
CA THR A 526 4.86 -8.01 3.16
C THR A 526 5.23 -8.75 4.42
N GLN A 527 4.83 -8.21 5.58
CA GLN A 527 4.97 -8.88 6.86
C GLN A 527 3.70 -9.64 7.23
N SER A 528 3.88 -10.65 8.06
CA SER A 528 2.77 -11.41 8.63
C SER A 528 2.32 -10.82 9.98
N ASP A 529 2.24 -9.47 10.08
CA ASP A 529 1.84 -8.78 11.32
C ASP A 529 0.45 -8.14 11.18
N PRO A 530 -0.51 -8.48 12.08
CA PRO A 530 -1.80 -7.79 12.17
C PRO A 530 -1.71 -6.26 12.35
N GLY A 531 -0.63 -5.75 12.94
CA GLY A 531 -0.38 -4.31 13.07
C GLY A 531 -0.30 -3.58 11.74
N ASP A 532 0.13 -4.26 10.68
CA ASP A 532 0.17 -3.69 9.32
C ASP A 532 -1.23 -3.47 8.75
N ILE A 533 -2.22 -4.26 9.16
CA ILE A 533 -3.64 -4.05 8.80
C ILE A 533 -4.14 -2.75 9.42
N GLU A 534 -3.79 -2.50 10.69
CA GLU A 534 -4.11 -1.23 11.37
C GLU A 534 -3.46 -0.05 10.64
N SER A 535 -2.17 -0.17 10.30
CA SER A 535 -1.43 0.82 9.54
C SER A 535 -2.06 1.11 8.17
N PHE A 536 -2.56 0.07 7.49
CA PHE A 536 -3.29 0.21 6.23
C PHE A 536 -4.61 0.98 6.40
N ILE A 537 -5.41 0.68 7.42
CA ILE A 537 -6.65 1.41 7.73
C ILE A 537 -6.36 2.88 8.06
N GLU A 538 -5.30 3.15 8.84
CA GLU A 538 -4.85 4.51 9.12
C GLU A 538 -4.45 5.25 7.84
N LEU A 539 -3.66 4.60 6.97
CA LEU A 539 -3.27 5.15 5.67
C LEU A 539 -4.50 5.49 4.82
N ALA A 540 -5.49 4.60 4.76
CA ALA A 540 -6.74 4.80 4.03
C ALA A 540 -7.50 6.05 4.52
N HIS A 541 -7.67 6.21 5.82
CA HIS A 541 -8.33 7.37 6.43
C HIS A 541 -7.57 8.68 6.17
N LYS A 542 -6.26 8.68 6.42
CA LYS A 542 -5.42 9.87 6.22
C LYS A 542 -5.36 10.27 4.74
N THR A 543 -5.23 9.30 3.83
CA THR A 543 -5.22 9.53 2.38
C THR A 543 -6.52 10.17 1.90
N THR A 544 -7.65 9.58 2.24
CA THR A 544 -8.97 10.10 1.81
C THR A 544 -9.26 11.48 2.42
N ARG A 545 -8.85 11.72 3.66
CA ARG A 545 -8.95 13.04 4.28
C ARG A 545 -8.15 14.09 3.50
N LYS A 546 -6.91 13.76 3.09
CA LYS A 546 -6.06 14.64 2.30
C LYS A 546 -6.64 14.88 0.89
N MET A 547 -7.21 13.86 0.26
CA MET A 547 -7.90 13.99 -1.02
C MET A 547 -9.08 14.97 -0.92
N LYS A 548 -9.93 14.84 0.10
CA LYS A 548 -11.06 15.76 0.33
C LYS A 548 -10.59 17.20 0.56
N GLN A 549 -9.53 17.38 1.38
CA GLN A 549 -8.93 18.69 1.60
C GLN A 549 -8.38 19.29 0.31
N ASN A 550 -7.68 18.50 -0.50
CA ASN A 550 -7.10 18.96 -1.75
C ASN A 550 -8.17 19.28 -2.81
N LEU A 551 -9.27 18.53 -2.87
CA LEU A 551 -10.42 18.88 -3.72
C LEU A 551 -11.02 20.22 -3.32
N PHE A 552 -11.16 20.49 -2.02
CA PHE A 552 -11.66 21.76 -1.52
C PHE A 552 -10.72 22.92 -1.88
N TRP A 553 -9.42 22.79 -1.64
CA TRP A 553 -8.43 23.83 -1.96
C TRP A 553 -8.22 24.01 -3.46
N GLY A 554 -8.37 22.94 -4.25
CA GLY A 554 -8.16 22.96 -5.69
C GLY A 554 -9.33 23.52 -6.51
N ALA A 555 -10.58 23.38 -6.00
CA ALA A 555 -11.77 23.77 -6.72
C ALA A 555 -12.68 24.73 -5.93
N GLY A 556 -12.69 24.66 -4.60
CA GLY A 556 -13.65 25.39 -3.76
C GLY A 556 -13.54 26.90 -3.86
N TYR A 557 -12.33 27.43 -4.01
CA TYR A 557 -12.12 28.89 -4.15
C TYR A 557 -12.77 29.46 -5.42
N ASN A 558 -12.98 28.65 -6.47
CA ASN A 558 -13.56 29.08 -7.74
C ASN A 558 -15.00 29.59 -7.59
N PHE A 559 -15.75 29.09 -6.60
CA PHE A 559 -17.12 29.56 -6.35
C PHE A 559 -17.16 31.06 -5.99
N ILE A 560 -16.12 31.57 -5.34
CA ILE A 560 -16.00 32.98 -4.99
C ILE A 560 -15.22 33.74 -6.07
N ALA A 561 -14.17 33.14 -6.60
CA ALA A 561 -13.24 33.79 -7.49
C ALA A 561 -13.81 34.04 -8.90
N ILE A 562 -14.65 33.14 -9.44
CA ILE A 562 -15.27 33.30 -10.76
C ILE A 562 -16.21 34.52 -10.83
N PRO A 563 -17.18 34.73 -9.92
CA PRO A 563 -17.99 35.94 -9.92
C PRO A 563 -17.18 37.21 -9.73
N LEU A 564 -16.14 37.17 -8.88
CA LEU A 564 -15.25 38.31 -8.66
C LEU A 564 -14.47 38.66 -9.93
N ALA A 565 -13.95 37.66 -10.63
CA ALA A 565 -13.23 37.79 -11.90
C ALA A 565 -14.13 38.34 -13.01
N ALA A 566 -15.41 37.97 -13.03
CA ALA A 566 -16.40 38.51 -13.97
C ALA A 566 -16.76 39.98 -13.70
N GLY A 567 -16.27 40.57 -12.64
CA GLY A 567 -16.47 41.99 -12.31
C GLY A 567 -17.72 42.29 -11.51
N ILE A 568 -18.29 41.34 -10.78
CA ILE A 568 -19.54 41.56 -10.03
C ILE A 568 -19.39 42.64 -8.94
N LEU A 569 -18.16 42.82 -8.40
CA LEU A 569 -17.84 43.86 -7.42
C LEU A 569 -17.10 45.07 -8.03
N ALA A 570 -16.95 45.12 -9.35
CA ALA A 570 -16.32 46.25 -10.03
C ALA A 570 -17.04 47.60 -9.76
N PRO A 571 -18.40 47.66 -9.64
CA PRO A 571 -19.07 48.90 -9.30
C PRO A 571 -18.67 49.51 -7.95
N ILE A 572 -18.14 48.72 -7.03
CA ILE A 572 -17.65 49.18 -5.73
C ILE A 572 -16.11 49.28 -5.66
N GLY A 573 -15.43 49.18 -6.82
CA GLY A 573 -13.99 49.34 -6.94
C GLY A 573 -13.17 48.10 -6.67
N ILE A 574 -13.78 46.94 -6.52
CA ILE A 574 -13.07 45.67 -6.29
C ILE A 574 -13.00 44.90 -7.61
N THR A 575 -11.81 44.81 -8.18
CA THR A 575 -11.54 44.10 -9.43
C THR A 575 -10.33 43.16 -9.30
N LEU A 576 -10.33 42.07 -10.05
CA LEU A 576 -9.19 41.17 -10.21
C LEU A 576 -8.57 41.38 -11.58
N SER A 577 -7.24 41.44 -11.63
CA SER A 577 -6.51 41.37 -12.90
C SER A 577 -6.23 39.91 -13.28
N PRO A 578 -6.00 39.61 -14.58
CA PRO A 578 -5.61 38.28 -15.02
C PRO A 578 -4.34 37.76 -14.30
N ALA A 579 -3.35 38.65 -14.10
CA ALA A 579 -2.11 38.32 -13.40
C ALA A 579 -2.36 37.92 -11.93
N LEU A 580 -3.20 38.68 -11.21
CA LEU A 580 -3.57 38.37 -9.84
C LEU A 580 -4.34 37.05 -9.76
N GLY A 581 -5.24 36.80 -10.72
CA GLY A 581 -5.95 35.51 -10.85
C GLY A 581 -4.99 34.34 -11.03
N ALA A 582 -3.99 34.49 -11.88
CA ALA A 582 -2.95 33.47 -12.09
C ALA A 582 -2.09 33.23 -10.85
N ILE A 583 -1.75 34.28 -10.08
CA ILE A 583 -1.04 34.15 -8.81
C ILE A 583 -1.87 33.36 -7.79
N LEU A 584 -3.15 33.71 -7.61
CA LEU A 584 -4.05 33.01 -6.69
C LEU A 584 -4.18 31.52 -7.04
N MET A 585 -4.29 31.22 -8.33
CA MET A 585 -4.33 29.86 -8.82
C MET A 585 -3.03 29.11 -8.54
N SER A 586 -1.87 29.72 -8.75
CA SER A 586 -0.55 29.13 -8.45
C SER A 586 -0.37 28.90 -6.95
N VAL A 587 -0.83 29.83 -6.10
CA VAL A 587 -0.85 29.65 -4.64
C VAL A 587 -1.71 28.47 -4.24
N SER A 588 -2.88 28.29 -4.84
CA SER A 588 -3.73 27.11 -4.61
C SER A 588 -2.99 25.81 -4.94
N THR A 589 -2.24 25.78 -6.05
CA THR A 589 -1.41 24.62 -6.44
C THR A 589 -0.34 24.31 -5.40
N VAL A 590 0.35 25.33 -4.88
CA VAL A 590 1.35 25.17 -3.82
C VAL A 590 0.71 24.63 -2.52
N ILE A 591 -0.45 25.17 -2.14
CA ILE A 591 -1.20 24.68 -0.95
C ILE A 591 -1.54 23.20 -1.11
N VAL A 592 -2.07 22.80 -2.25
CA VAL A 592 -2.42 21.42 -2.56
C VAL A 592 -1.19 20.51 -2.48
N ALA A 593 -0.07 20.93 -3.06
CA ALA A 593 1.19 20.18 -3.02
C ALA A 593 1.72 20.02 -1.58
N ILE A 594 1.78 21.09 -0.81
CA ILE A 594 2.21 21.03 0.61
C ILE A 594 1.29 20.13 1.41
N ASN A 595 -0.05 20.26 1.25
CA ASN A 595 -1.00 19.43 1.97
C ASN A 595 -0.82 17.94 1.67
N ALA A 596 -0.55 17.57 0.43
CA ALA A 596 -0.26 16.19 0.05
C ALA A 596 1.04 15.68 0.70
N MET A 597 2.11 16.50 0.69
CA MET A 597 3.40 16.14 1.29
C MET A 597 3.35 16.03 2.82
N LEU A 598 2.36 16.64 3.47
CA LEU A 598 2.09 16.49 4.90
C LEU A 598 1.40 15.17 5.26
N LEU A 599 1.09 14.32 4.29
CA LEU A 599 0.60 12.96 4.55
C LEU A 599 1.71 12.14 5.22
N ARG A 600 1.46 11.69 6.45
CA ARG A 600 2.37 10.88 7.27
C ARG A 600 1.59 9.80 7.99
N LEU A 601 2.22 8.66 8.19
CA LEU A 601 1.79 7.64 9.15
C LEU A 601 2.49 7.91 10.49
N ASP A 602 1.78 7.64 11.56
CA ASP A 602 2.37 7.71 12.90
C ASP A 602 3.46 6.62 13.03
N PRO A 603 4.51 6.86 13.80
CA PRO A 603 5.64 5.93 13.93
C PRO A 603 5.24 4.59 14.57
#